data_8f94e0dee5beaf9bcd6b9c7ea899017b
#
_entry.id   8f94e0dee5beaf9bcd6b9c7ea899017b
#
_cell.length_a   1.000
_cell.length_b   1.000
_cell.length_c   1.000
_cell.angle_alpha   90.00
_cell.angle_beta   90.00
_cell.angle_gamma   90.00
#
_symmetry.space_group_name_H-M   'P 1'
#
loop_
_entity.id
_entity.type
_entity.pdbx_description
1 polymer ?
#
loop_
_entity_poly.entity_id
_entity_poly.type
_entity_poly.pdbx_seq_one_letter_code
_entity_poly.pdbx_strand_id
1 'polypeptide(L)'
;MGLTRVLSIEGVRNNVRVNAIAPIAHTRMTSEQIDTAMVPELISPLVAYLCHESCEITGRAYSVGGGRVSRLFLGMTTGITEPDLSAETIAERIDEIDRTDTFVVRW
;
A
#
# COMPACT_ATOMS: atom_id res chain seq x y z
N MET A 1 -0.31 -5.40 -6.20
CA MET A 1 -1.34 -5.19 -5.17
C MET A 1 -2.68 -5.80 -5.55
N GLY A 2 -3.08 -5.75 -6.81
CA GLY A 2 -4.34 -6.36 -7.25
C GLY A 2 -4.42 -7.86 -7.05
N LEU A 3 -3.35 -8.58 -7.38
CA LEU A 3 -3.30 -10.04 -7.19
C LEU A 3 -3.44 -10.43 -5.72
N THR A 4 -2.76 -9.71 -4.83
CA THR A 4 -2.85 -9.93 -3.39
C THR A 4 -4.29 -9.82 -2.91
N ARG A 5 -5.01 -8.81 -3.36
CA ARG A 5 -6.39 -8.59 -2.99
C ARG A 5 -7.31 -9.71 -3.47
N VAL A 6 -7.18 -10.10 -4.74
CA VAL A 6 -7.99 -11.18 -5.31
C VAL A 6 -7.74 -12.49 -4.58
N LEU A 7 -6.48 -12.85 -4.39
CA LEU A 7 -6.13 -14.09 -3.69
C LEU A 7 -6.58 -14.08 -2.24
N SER A 8 -6.56 -12.92 -1.57
CA SER A 8 -7.03 -12.83 -0.19
C SER A 8 -8.52 -13.08 -0.08
N ILE A 9 -9.29 -12.58 -1.04
CA ILE A 9 -10.75 -12.80 -1.07
C ILE A 9 -11.06 -14.28 -1.32
N GLU A 10 -10.38 -14.89 -2.28
CA GLU A 10 -10.57 -16.31 -2.58
C GLU A 10 -10.13 -17.22 -1.44
N GLY A 11 -9.06 -16.82 -0.73
CA GLY A 11 -8.50 -17.61 0.36
C GLY A 11 -9.35 -17.68 1.62
N VAL A 12 -10.28 -16.75 1.81
CA VAL A 12 -11.10 -16.68 3.03
C VAL A 12 -11.82 -18.00 3.29
N ARG A 13 -12.36 -18.64 2.26
CA ARG A 13 -13.10 -19.89 2.39
C ARG A 13 -12.25 -21.03 2.94
N ASN A 14 -10.96 -21.00 2.68
CA ASN A 14 -10.03 -22.06 3.08
C ASN A 14 -9.13 -21.63 4.23
N ASN A 15 -9.47 -20.51 4.90
CA ASN A 15 -8.65 -19.94 5.97
C ASN A 15 -7.22 -19.65 5.51
N VAL A 16 -7.06 -19.22 4.26
CA VAL A 16 -5.76 -18.83 3.70
C VAL A 16 -5.67 -17.31 3.71
N ARG A 17 -4.60 -16.79 4.29
CA ARG A 17 -4.32 -15.36 4.35
C ARG A 17 -3.25 -15.02 3.33
N VAL A 18 -3.47 -13.95 2.58
CA VAL A 18 -2.57 -13.54 1.52
C VAL A 18 -2.22 -12.07 1.72
N ASN A 19 -0.95 -11.79 1.90
CA ASN A 19 -0.43 -10.44 2.05
C ASN A 19 0.77 -10.24 1.14
N ALA A 20 1.16 -9.01 0.92
CA ALA A 20 2.30 -8.66 0.10
C ALA A 20 3.31 -7.85 0.88
N ILE A 21 4.59 -8.01 0.54
CA ILE A 21 5.66 -7.20 1.07
C ILE A 21 6.35 -6.51 -0.09
N ALA A 22 6.63 -5.23 0.09
CA ALA A 22 7.44 -4.44 -0.85
C ALA A 22 8.70 -3.99 -0.13
N PRO A 23 9.82 -4.71 -0.26
CA PRO A 23 11.09 -4.26 0.30
C PRO A 23 11.48 -2.93 -0.35
N ILE A 24 11.99 -2.00 0.44
CA ILE A 24 12.43 -0.72 -0.09
C ILE A 24 13.68 -0.95 -0.93
N ALA A 25 13.55 -0.64 -2.22
CA ALA A 25 14.68 -0.66 -3.14
C ALA A 25 15.28 0.74 -3.19
N HIS A 26 16.60 0.83 -3.07
CA HIS A 26 17.29 2.09 -3.20
C HIS A 26 17.65 2.35 -4.65
N THR A 27 17.50 3.61 -5.06
CA THR A 27 17.97 4.07 -6.35
C THR A 27 19.46 4.41 -6.24
N ARG A 28 20.09 4.70 -7.38
CA ARG A 28 21.48 5.16 -7.38
C ARG A 28 21.72 6.39 -6.52
N MET A 29 20.69 7.20 -6.34
CA MET A 29 20.79 8.43 -5.56
C MET A 29 20.83 8.18 -4.05
N THR A 30 20.41 7.00 -3.64
CA THR A 30 20.38 6.62 -2.22
C THR A 30 21.30 5.43 -1.96
N SER A 31 22.29 5.20 -2.81
CA SER A 31 23.14 4.02 -2.78
C SER A 31 23.86 3.80 -1.44
N GLU A 32 24.15 4.85 -0.72
CA GLU A 32 24.83 4.77 0.58
C GLU A 32 23.97 4.07 1.64
N GLN A 33 22.65 4.00 1.42
CA GLN A 33 21.71 3.40 2.36
C GLN A 33 21.26 2.00 1.97
N ILE A 34 21.73 1.48 0.83
CA ILE A 34 21.29 0.19 0.31
C ILE A 34 21.51 -0.94 1.31
N ASP A 35 22.70 -0.98 1.90
CA ASP A 35 23.08 -2.07 2.80
C ASP A 35 22.18 -2.11 4.04
N THR A 36 21.75 -0.96 4.52
CA THR A 36 20.90 -0.85 5.71
C THR A 36 19.47 -1.25 5.39
N ALA A 37 18.93 -0.82 4.23
CA ALA A 37 17.53 -1.03 3.89
C ALA A 37 17.20 -2.47 3.55
N MET A 38 18.15 -3.19 2.91
CA MET A 38 17.92 -4.52 2.37
C MET A 38 18.47 -5.63 3.27
N VAL A 39 18.90 -5.31 4.48
CA VAL A 39 19.41 -6.30 5.42
C VAL A 39 18.30 -7.27 5.81
N PRO A 40 18.49 -8.60 5.62
CA PRO A 40 17.45 -9.59 5.90
C PRO A 40 16.94 -9.54 7.34
N GLU A 41 17.79 -9.22 8.29
CA GLU A 41 17.43 -9.14 9.72
C GLU A 41 16.41 -8.04 9.99
N LEU A 42 16.29 -7.04 9.09
CA LEU A 42 15.31 -5.98 9.21
C LEU A 42 14.03 -6.23 8.42
N ILE A 43 14.02 -7.29 7.59
CA ILE A 43 12.85 -7.68 6.79
C ILE A 43 12.16 -8.90 7.40
N SER A 44 12.93 -9.86 7.88
CA SER A 44 12.42 -11.12 8.40
C SER A 44 11.38 -10.99 9.52
N PRO A 45 11.47 -10.01 10.45
CA PRO A 45 10.45 -9.89 11.48
C PRO A 45 9.04 -9.66 10.95
N LEU A 46 8.90 -8.88 9.87
CA LEU A 46 7.58 -8.67 9.26
C LEU A 46 7.05 -9.95 8.64
N VAL A 47 7.90 -10.69 7.94
CA VAL A 47 7.52 -11.98 7.35
C VAL A 47 7.08 -12.96 8.45
N ALA A 48 7.86 -13.05 9.51
CA ALA A 48 7.55 -13.95 10.62
C ALA A 48 6.20 -13.58 11.27
N TYR A 49 5.93 -12.29 11.44
CA TYR A 49 4.66 -11.84 12.00
C TYR A 49 3.48 -12.19 11.10
N LEU A 50 3.60 -11.92 9.79
CA LEU A 50 2.51 -12.17 8.85
C LEU A 50 2.24 -13.67 8.66
N CYS A 51 3.24 -14.51 8.86
CA CYS A 51 3.10 -15.97 8.74
C CYS A 51 2.72 -16.64 10.06
N HIS A 52 2.68 -15.90 11.15
CA HIS A 52 2.33 -16.49 12.44
C HIS A 52 0.86 -16.89 12.48
N GLU A 53 0.56 -18.01 13.11
CA GLU A 53 -0.80 -18.55 13.17
C GLU A 53 -1.80 -17.61 13.86
N SER A 54 -1.33 -16.76 14.77
CA SER A 54 -2.19 -15.79 15.45
C SER A 54 -2.44 -14.53 14.64
N CYS A 55 -1.75 -14.35 13.50
CA CYS A 55 -1.95 -13.18 12.64
C CYS A 55 -3.18 -13.37 11.78
N GLU A 56 -4.15 -12.46 11.91
CA GLU A 56 -5.40 -12.52 11.17
C GLU A 56 -5.42 -11.56 9.96
N ILE A 57 -4.32 -10.86 9.73
CA ILE A 57 -4.23 -9.89 8.63
C ILE A 57 -4.25 -10.61 7.29
N THR A 58 -5.07 -10.12 6.37
CA THR A 58 -5.11 -10.61 5.00
C THR A 58 -5.49 -9.48 4.05
N GLY A 59 -5.03 -9.57 2.81
CA GLY A 59 -5.35 -8.60 1.76
C GLY A 59 -4.60 -7.28 1.89
N ARG A 60 -3.49 -7.25 2.61
CA ARG A 60 -2.72 -6.02 2.82
C ARG A 60 -1.33 -6.11 2.21
N ALA A 61 -0.76 -4.94 1.95
CA ALA A 61 0.60 -4.82 1.47
C ALA A 61 1.38 -3.90 2.41
N TYR A 62 2.62 -4.25 2.65
CA TYR A 62 3.50 -3.48 3.54
C TYR A 62 4.81 -3.17 2.84
N SER A 63 5.28 -1.94 3.02
CA SER A 63 6.62 -1.54 2.65
C SER A 63 7.54 -1.76 3.85
N VAL A 64 8.69 -2.37 3.64
CA VAL A 64 9.61 -2.69 4.73
C VAL A 64 11.04 -2.46 4.29
N GLY A 65 11.85 -1.91 5.18
CA GLY A 65 13.26 -1.68 4.95
C GLY A 65 13.83 -0.68 5.94
N GLY A 66 15.10 -0.81 6.25
CA GLY A 66 15.79 0.09 7.16
C GLY A 66 15.18 0.16 8.57
N GLY A 67 14.53 -0.91 9.01
CA GLY A 67 13.86 -0.94 10.30
C GLY A 67 12.49 -0.26 10.32
N ARG A 68 12.00 0.20 9.17
CA ARG A 68 10.69 0.86 9.07
C ARG A 68 9.69 -0.04 8.36
N VAL A 69 8.49 -0.11 8.89
CA VAL A 69 7.37 -0.84 8.29
C VAL A 69 6.20 0.12 8.10
N SER A 70 5.64 0.13 6.91
CA SER A 70 4.49 1.00 6.58
C SER A 70 3.49 0.21 5.75
N ARG A 71 2.21 0.53 5.90
CA ARG A 71 1.17 -0.08 5.07
C ARG A 71 1.04 0.68 3.75
N LEU A 72 0.96 -0.07 2.66
CA LEU A 72 0.60 0.45 1.35
C LEU A 72 -0.89 0.21 1.13
N PHE A 73 -1.59 1.23 0.68
CA PHE A 73 -3.03 1.11 0.44
C PHE A 73 -3.46 2.00 -0.72
N LEU A 74 -4.63 1.67 -1.28
CA LEU A 74 -5.25 2.48 -2.33
C LEU A 74 -6.26 3.42 -1.68
N GLY A 75 -6.12 4.71 -1.96
CA GLY A 75 -7.03 5.73 -1.46
C GLY A 75 -7.78 6.44 -2.57
N MET A 76 -8.90 7.04 -2.22
CA MET A 76 -9.68 7.87 -3.13
C MET A 76 -9.85 9.24 -2.48
N THR A 77 -9.48 10.30 -3.19
CA THR A 77 -9.65 11.66 -2.68
C THR A 77 -11.13 12.01 -2.57
N THR A 78 -11.43 13.03 -1.79
CA THR A 78 -12.80 13.50 -1.65
C THR A 78 -13.38 13.99 -2.98
N GLY A 79 -12.54 14.63 -3.79
CA GLY A 79 -12.93 15.08 -5.12
C GLY A 79 -13.96 16.17 -5.12
N ILE A 80 -14.68 16.26 -6.22
CA ILE A 80 -15.75 17.23 -6.42
C ILE A 80 -17.01 16.52 -6.90
N THR A 81 -18.14 17.16 -6.70
CA THR A 81 -19.43 16.73 -7.27
C THR A 81 -20.00 17.88 -8.06
N GLU A 82 -20.23 17.68 -9.35
CA GLU A 82 -20.75 18.70 -10.23
C GLU A 82 -21.73 18.06 -11.20
N PRO A 83 -23.04 18.34 -11.09
CA PRO A 83 -24.04 17.73 -11.98
C PRO A 83 -23.84 18.05 -13.45
N ASP A 84 -23.34 19.23 -13.76
CA ASP A 84 -23.05 19.65 -15.13
C ASP A 84 -21.57 19.56 -15.43
N LEU A 85 -20.97 18.41 -15.15
CA LEU A 85 -19.53 18.21 -15.29
C LEU A 85 -19.09 18.46 -16.73
N SER A 86 -18.04 19.26 -16.87
CA SER A 86 -17.41 19.56 -18.17
C SER A 86 -15.90 19.47 -18.03
N ALA A 87 -15.22 19.37 -19.18
CA ALA A 87 -13.75 19.36 -19.17
C ALA A 87 -13.19 20.67 -18.62
N GLU A 88 -13.86 21.78 -18.90
CA GLU A 88 -13.46 23.08 -18.38
C GLU A 88 -13.56 23.15 -16.86
N THR A 89 -14.65 22.64 -16.30
CA THR A 89 -14.83 22.60 -14.85
C THR A 89 -13.76 21.73 -14.19
N ILE A 90 -13.45 20.59 -14.79
CA ILE A 90 -12.38 19.71 -14.28
C ILE A 90 -11.05 20.45 -14.29
N ALA A 91 -10.71 21.13 -15.40
CA ALA A 91 -9.46 21.86 -15.50
C ALA A 91 -9.35 22.99 -14.47
N GLU A 92 -10.45 23.69 -14.20
CA GLU A 92 -10.47 24.76 -13.21
C GLU A 92 -10.33 24.25 -11.77
N ARG A 93 -10.81 23.03 -11.50
CA ARG A 93 -10.88 22.48 -10.15
C ARG A 93 -9.97 21.28 -9.96
N ILE A 94 -8.99 21.08 -10.83
CA ILE A 94 -8.13 19.90 -10.76
C ILE A 94 -7.34 19.82 -9.43
N ASP A 95 -6.90 20.95 -8.90
CA ASP A 95 -6.18 20.97 -7.64
C ASP A 95 -7.05 20.48 -6.49
N GLU A 96 -8.34 20.79 -6.53
CA GLU A 96 -9.30 20.33 -5.53
C GLU A 96 -9.58 18.84 -5.67
N ILE A 97 -9.65 18.34 -6.90
CA ILE A 97 -9.83 16.91 -7.20
C ILE A 97 -8.65 16.09 -6.70
N ASP A 98 -7.43 16.58 -6.91
CA ASP A 98 -6.20 15.87 -6.58
C ASP A 98 -5.75 16.01 -5.13
N ARG A 99 -6.49 16.74 -4.33
CA ARG A 99 -6.13 17.03 -2.96
C ARG A 99 -6.05 15.77 -2.11
N THR A 100 -4.88 15.49 -1.54
CA THR A 100 -4.63 14.24 -0.80
C THR A 100 -4.68 14.37 0.72
N ASP A 101 -4.96 15.57 1.24
CA ASP A 101 -5.09 15.79 2.67
C ASP A 101 -6.37 15.16 3.26
N THR A 102 -7.35 14.86 2.41
CA THR A 102 -8.56 14.14 2.78
C THR A 102 -8.79 13.02 1.77
N PHE A 103 -9.00 11.81 2.25
CA PHE A 103 -9.22 10.65 1.39
C PHE A 103 -9.91 9.52 2.15
N VAL A 104 -10.44 8.57 1.39
CA VAL A 104 -11.02 7.33 1.92
C VAL A 104 -10.17 6.17 1.45
N VAL A 105 -9.82 5.27 2.37
CA VAL A 105 -9.08 4.05 2.04
C VAL A 105 -10.00 3.10 1.29
N ARG A 106 -9.57 2.65 0.12
CA ARG A 106 -10.35 1.71 -0.72
C ARG A 106 -9.78 0.31 -0.71
N TRP A 107 -8.52 0.17 -0.31
CA TRP A 107 -7.90 -1.16 -0.16
C TRP A 107 -6.87 -1.19 0.93
#